data_872cd423c4880e4d8984955591010a08
#
_entry.id   872cd423c4880e4d8984955591010a08
#
_cell.length_a   1.000
_cell.length_b   1.000
_cell.length_c   1.000
_cell.angle_alpha   90.00
_cell.angle_beta   90.00
_cell.angle_gamma   90.00
#
_symmetry.space_group_name_H-M   'P 1'
#
loop_
_entity.id
_entity.type
_entity.pdbx_description
1 polymer ?
#
loop_
_entity_poly.entity_id
_entity_poly.type
_entity_poly.pdbx_seq_one_letter_code
_entity_poly.pdbx_strand_id
1 'polypeptide(L)'
;MSGGTWETGGLSAGGSVLTGGLPDGVLVDGMRIPVETDYRAGLLYDALLRDRSLPDGVRASLIVEFACGQVPDAVDREKLLAALARFYAMGKDAESSPAAEPVLDFEEDGDRILSSFQAAYGINLLAVRMHWWQFLTLLVTLPPDTVLMRTLRLRMLDLRDIADDDLRRKLRQAKRAVRLKGDRPQKGEGTHVGEG
;
A
#
# COMPACT_ATOMS: atom_id res chain seq x y z
N MET A 1 -17.85 -21.20 -37.08
CA MET A 1 -17.48 -19.87 -36.48
C MET A 1 -16.89 -20.18 -35.12
N SER A 2 -15.55 -20.19 -35.07
CA SER A 2 -14.79 -20.61 -33.89
C SER A 2 -14.67 -19.43 -32.94
N GLY A 3 -15.30 -19.54 -31.77
CA GLY A 3 -15.14 -18.62 -30.67
C GLY A 3 -13.76 -18.80 -30.06
N GLY A 4 -12.91 -17.81 -30.23
CA GLY A 4 -11.60 -17.78 -29.58
C GLY A 4 -11.75 -17.63 -28.08
N THR A 5 -11.35 -18.65 -27.33
CA THR A 5 -11.13 -18.62 -25.90
C THR A 5 -9.95 -17.72 -25.63
N TRP A 6 -10.18 -16.56 -25.02
CA TRP A 6 -9.13 -15.72 -24.47
C TRP A 6 -8.64 -16.39 -23.18
N GLU A 7 -7.59 -17.18 -23.31
CA GLU A 7 -6.80 -17.59 -22.16
C GLU A 7 -6.12 -16.33 -21.59
N THR A 8 -6.69 -15.75 -20.54
CA THR A 8 -5.97 -14.82 -19.68
C THR A 8 -4.96 -15.63 -18.87
N GLY A 9 -3.93 -16.07 -19.57
CA GLY A 9 -2.78 -16.74 -19.00
C GLY A 9 -2.08 -15.82 -18.02
N GLY A 10 -1.52 -16.45 -17.00
CA GLY A 10 -0.87 -15.87 -15.85
C GLY A 10 -0.04 -14.62 -16.08
N LEU A 11 0.21 -13.93 -14.99
CA LEU A 11 1.11 -12.76 -14.91
C LEU A 11 2.38 -12.97 -15.75
N SER A 12 2.32 -12.64 -17.05
CA SER A 12 3.49 -12.49 -17.88
C SER A 12 4.13 -11.18 -17.45
N ALA A 13 5.32 -11.25 -16.90
CA ALA A 13 6.13 -10.08 -16.61
C ALA A 13 6.26 -9.26 -17.91
N GLY A 14 5.53 -8.12 -18.01
CA GLY A 14 5.68 -7.18 -19.10
C GLY A 14 4.42 -6.82 -19.91
N GLY A 15 3.24 -7.36 -19.61
CA GLY A 15 1.99 -6.93 -20.25
C GLY A 15 1.57 -5.54 -19.76
N SER A 16 1.25 -4.62 -20.69
CA SER A 16 0.65 -3.34 -20.33
C SER A 16 -0.72 -3.56 -19.69
N VAL A 17 -1.03 -2.84 -18.61
CA VAL A 17 -2.36 -2.80 -17.97
C VAL A 17 -3.48 -2.51 -18.99
N LEU A 18 -3.17 -1.77 -20.04
CA LEU A 18 -4.13 -1.39 -21.09
C LEU A 18 -4.45 -2.52 -22.06
N THR A 19 -3.54 -3.48 -22.26
CA THR A 19 -3.71 -4.55 -23.25
C THR A 19 -3.99 -5.92 -22.62
N GLY A 20 -3.51 -6.16 -21.40
CA GLY A 20 -3.67 -7.45 -20.70
C GLY A 20 -4.85 -7.52 -19.74
N GLY A 21 -5.54 -6.38 -19.49
CA GLY A 21 -6.53 -6.28 -18.44
C GLY A 21 -5.93 -6.25 -17.03
N LEU A 22 -6.77 -6.09 -16.03
CA LEU A 22 -6.36 -6.14 -14.63
C LEU A 22 -6.49 -7.58 -14.10
N PRO A 23 -5.48 -8.10 -13.38
CA PRO A 23 -5.52 -9.47 -12.88
C PRO A 23 -6.59 -9.59 -11.76
N ASP A 24 -7.36 -10.66 -11.81
CA ASP A 24 -8.41 -11.00 -10.85
C ASP A 24 -8.08 -12.25 -10.01
N GLY A 25 -6.82 -12.69 -10.07
CA GLY A 25 -6.34 -13.87 -9.35
C GLY A 25 -4.84 -14.06 -9.47
N VAL A 26 -4.32 -15.04 -8.75
CA VAL A 26 -2.92 -15.45 -8.77
C VAL A 26 -2.77 -16.90 -9.20
N LEU A 27 -1.60 -17.29 -9.72
CA LEU A 27 -1.26 -18.67 -10.07
C LEU A 27 -0.35 -19.28 -9.02
N VAL A 28 -0.73 -20.44 -8.49
CA VAL A 28 0.09 -21.23 -7.57
C VAL A 28 0.16 -22.66 -8.12
N ASP A 29 1.34 -23.11 -8.51
CA ASP A 29 1.59 -24.42 -9.12
C ASP A 29 0.65 -24.75 -10.29
N GLY A 30 0.34 -23.76 -11.13
CA GLY A 30 -0.57 -23.87 -12.27
C GLY A 30 -2.06 -23.76 -11.93
N MET A 31 -2.41 -23.69 -10.65
CA MET A 31 -3.79 -23.48 -10.19
C MET A 31 -4.08 -21.99 -10.06
N ARG A 32 -5.17 -21.52 -10.67
CA ARG A 32 -5.61 -20.15 -10.55
C ARG A 32 -6.46 -19.97 -9.29
N ILE A 33 -6.03 -19.08 -8.41
CA ILE A 33 -6.73 -18.72 -7.17
C ILE A 33 -7.32 -17.32 -7.37
N PRO A 34 -8.64 -17.13 -7.30
CA PRO A 34 -9.27 -15.81 -7.36
C PRO A 34 -8.82 -14.93 -6.19
N VAL A 35 -8.69 -13.63 -6.43
CA VAL A 35 -8.29 -12.65 -5.41
C VAL A 35 -9.32 -11.52 -5.35
N GLU A 36 -9.68 -11.07 -4.14
CA GLU A 36 -10.46 -9.83 -3.99
C GLU A 36 -9.63 -8.64 -4.50
N THR A 37 -10.16 -7.97 -5.51
CA THR A 37 -9.43 -6.95 -6.26
C THR A 37 -9.81 -5.53 -5.88
N ASP A 38 -10.85 -5.33 -5.08
CA ASP A 38 -11.25 -3.99 -4.63
C ASP A 38 -10.11 -3.33 -3.84
N TYR A 39 -9.89 -2.04 -4.05
CA TYR A 39 -8.78 -1.32 -3.41
C TYR A 39 -8.82 -1.39 -1.88
N ARG A 40 -10.01 -1.57 -1.29
CA ARG A 40 -10.15 -1.72 0.17
C ARG A 40 -9.49 -3.00 0.68
N ALA A 41 -9.50 -4.07 -0.12
CA ALA A 41 -8.75 -5.28 0.21
C ALA A 41 -7.23 -5.01 0.19
N GLY A 42 -6.74 -4.20 -0.74
CA GLY A 42 -5.35 -3.77 -0.76
C GLY A 42 -4.96 -2.91 0.46
N LEU A 43 -5.84 -2.02 0.90
CA LEU A 43 -5.64 -1.26 2.13
C LEU A 43 -5.61 -2.16 3.37
N LEU A 44 -6.50 -3.16 3.44
CA LEU A 44 -6.51 -4.14 4.54
C LEU A 44 -5.26 -5.02 4.53
N TYR A 45 -4.79 -5.42 3.33
CA TYR A 45 -3.52 -6.14 3.18
C TYR A 45 -2.35 -5.35 3.77
N ASP A 46 -2.22 -4.06 3.42
CA ASP A 46 -1.17 -3.17 3.95
C ASP A 46 -1.28 -3.03 5.47
N ALA A 47 -2.48 -2.83 6.00
CA ALA A 47 -2.73 -2.73 7.44
C ALA A 47 -2.31 -4.01 8.18
N LEU A 48 -2.68 -5.20 7.67
CA LEU A 48 -2.30 -6.49 8.25
C LEU A 48 -0.78 -6.72 8.21
N LEU A 49 -0.09 -6.30 7.14
CA LEU A 49 1.37 -6.41 7.07
C LEU A 49 2.07 -5.55 8.14
N ARG A 50 1.51 -4.40 8.48
CA ARG A 50 2.08 -3.47 9.47
C ARG A 50 1.72 -3.82 10.90
N ASP A 51 0.66 -4.59 11.11
CA ASP A 51 0.24 -4.97 12.46
C ASP A 51 1.19 -5.99 13.09
N ARG A 52 2.09 -5.47 13.91
CA ARG A 52 3.07 -6.27 14.66
C ARG A 52 2.49 -6.90 15.93
N SER A 53 1.25 -6.58 16.31
CA SER A 53 0.58 -7.18 17.46
C SER A 53 0.09 -8.60 17.15
N LEU A 54 -0.10 -8.93 15.87
CA LEU A 54 -0.53 -10.24 15.40
C LEU A 54 0.68 -11.19 15.22
N PRO A 55 0.60 -12.43 15.73
CA PRO A 55 1.56 -13.48 15.37
C PRO A 55 1.59 -13.73 13.86
N ASP A 56 2.77 -14.05 13.29
CA ASP A 56 2.95 -14.20 11.85
C ASP A 56 2.00 -15.21 11.21
N GLY A 57 1.76 -16.36 11.89
CA GLY A 57 0.82 -17.39 11.40
C GLY A 57 -0.63 -16.93 11.38
N VAL A 58 -1.05 -16.12 12.36
CA VAL A 58 -2.40 -15.53 12.40
C VAL A 58 -2.55 -14.51 11.29
N ARG A 59 -1.58 -13.63 11.14
CA ARG A 59 -1.55 -12.60 10.09
C ARG A 59 -1.61 -13.24 8.69
N ALA A 60 -0.79 -14.26 8.43
CA ALA A 60 -0.80 -15.01 7.18
C ALA A 60 -2.16 -15.66 6.90
N SER A 61 -2.81 -16.24 7.92
CA SER A 61 -4.13 -16.85 7.77
C SER A 61 -5.21 -15.81 7.44
N LEU A 62 -5.21 -14.67 8.13
CA LEU A 62 -6.13 -13.57 7.85
C LEU A 62 -5.94 -13.02 6.43
N ILE A 63 -4.70 -12.84 5.97
CA ILE A 63 -4.40 -12.38 4.61
C ILE A 63 -5.02 -13.34 3.58
N VAL A 64 -4.81 -14.65 3.72
CA VAL A 64 -5.36 -15.63 2.79
C VAL A 64 -6.89 -15.63 2.82
N GLU A 65 -7.49 -15.62 4.01
CA GLU A 65 -8.94 -15.68 4.19
C GLU A 65 -9.65 -14.50 3.53
N PHE A 66 -9.21 -13.27 3.78
CA PHE A 66 -9.88 -12.11 3.19
C PHE A 66 -9.55 -11.92 1.70
N ALA A 67 -8.31 -12.27 1.26
CA ALA A 67 -7.90 -12.06 -0.12
C ALA A 67 -8.47 -13.12 -1.07
N CYS A 68 -8.58 -14.38 -0.64
CA CYS A 68 -8.97 -15.51 -1.49
C CYS A 68 -10.22 -16.24 -0.99
N GLY A 69 -10.67 -15.99 0.24
CA GLY A 69 -11.72 -16.79 0.86
C GLY A 69 -11.28 -18.24 1.11
N GLN A 70 -12.09 -19.18 0.65
CA GLN A 70 -11.76 -20.59 0.79
C GLN A 70 -10.74 -21.01 -0.28
N VAL A 71 -9.62 -21.53 0.17
CA VAL A 71 -8.54 -22.03 -0.68
C VAL A 71 -8.45 -23.55 -0.52
N PRO A 72 -8.33 -24.33 -1.62
CA PRO A 72 -8.17 -25.78 -1.54
C PRO A 72 -6.96 -26.19 -0.70
N ASP A 73 -7.09 -27.27 0.08
CA ASP A 73 -6.00 -27.78 0.94
C ASP A 73 -4.74 -28.19 0.17
N ALA A 74 -4.88 -28.50 -1.12
CA ALA A 74 -3.77 -28.86 -2.00
C ALA A 74 -2.87 -27.66 -2.37
N VAL A 75 -3.27 -26.43 -2.08
CA VAL A 75 -2.52 -25.22 -2.41
C VAL A 75 -1.42 -24.99 -1.38
N ASP A 76 -0.19 -24.86 -1.86
CA ASP A 76 0.95 -24.47 -1.04
C ASP A 76 0.76 -23.04 -0.51
N ARG A 77 0.57 -22.91 0.81
CA ARG A 77 0.28 -21.63 1.46
C ARG A 77 1.44 -20.63 1.38
N GLU A 78 2.68 -21.09 1.42
CA GLU A 78 3.83 -20.21 1.32
C GLU A 78 3.92 -19.60 -0.08
N LYS A 79 3.74 -20.43 -1.12
CA LYS A 79 3.69 -19.95 -2.50
C LYS A 79 2.49 -19.03 -2.75
N LEU A 80 1.34 -19.30 -2.13
CA LEU A 80 0.17 -18.44 -2.22
C LEU A 80 0.44 -17.07 -1.60
N LEU A 81 1.04 -17.01 -0.41
CA LEU A 81 1.41 -15.75 0.24
C LEU A 81 2.41 -14.94 -0.59
N ALA A 82 3.41 -15.62 -1.18
CA ALA A 82 4.34 -14.97 -2.10
C ALA A 82 3.64 -14.41 -3.35
N ALA A 83 2.70 -15.18 -3.93
CA ALA A 83 1.92 -14.73 -5.07
C ALA A 83 0.99 -13.55 -4.72
N LEU A 84 0.37 -13.55 -3.54
CA LEU A 84 -0.43 -12.42 -3.03
C LEU A 84 0.44 -11.18 -2.79
N ALA A 85 1.62 -11.33 -2.19
CA ALA A 85 2.55 -10.22 -2.02
C ALA A 85 2.90 -9.57 -3.36
N ARG A 86 3.19 -10.38 -4.38
CA ARG A 86 3.43 -9.90 -5.74
C ARG A 86 2.21 -9.22 -6.36
N PHE A 87 1.01 -9.78 -6.16
CA PHE A 87 -0.25 -9.17 -6.65
C PHE A 87 -0.44 -7.79 -6.03
N TYR A 88 -0.35 -7.66 -4.71
CA TYR A 88 -0.53 -6.38 -4.03
C TYR A 88 0.60 -5.38 -4.30
N ALA A 89 1.78 -5.84 -4.74
CA ALA A 89 2.88 -5.02 -5.25
C ALA A 89 2.79 -4.68 -6.75
N MET A 90 1.62 -4.83 -7.39
CA MET A 90 1.40 -4.60 -8.83
C MET A 90 2.28 -5.48 -9.74
N GLY A 91 2.51 -6.73 -9.37
CA GLY A 91 3.32 -7.68 -10.13
C GLY A 91 4.83 -7.46 -9.98
N LYS A 92 5.27 -6.53 -9.17
CA LYS A 92 6.70 -6.32 -8.89
C LYS A 92 7.17 -7.34 -7.87
N ASP A 93 8.37 -7.86 -8.08
CA ASP A 93 9.02 -8.63 -7.04
C ASP A 93 9.40 -7.70 -5.89
N ALA A 94 9.30 -8.20 -4.66
CA ALA A 94 9.77 -7.48 -3.49
C ALA A 94 11.31 -7.38 -3.59
N GLU A 95 11.79 -6.37 -4.32
CA GLU A 95 13.19 -6.01 -4.23
C GLU A 95 13.43 -5.59 -2.79
N SER A 96 14.44 -6.19 -2.17
CA SER A 96 14.96 -5.82 -0.87
C SER A 96 15.65 -4.45 -0.98
N SER A 97 14.86 -3.43 -1.24
CA SER A 97 15.30 -2.05 -1.05
C SER A 97 15.48 -1.85 0.45
N PRO A 98 16.61 -1.28 0.90
CA PRO A 98 16.77 -0.97 2.31
C PRO A 98 15.52 -0.19 2.76
N ALA A 99 14.95 -0.59 3.88
CA ALA A 99 13.69 -0.06 4.40
C ALA A 99 13.82 1.46 4.57
N ALA A 100 13.46 2.20 3.51
CA ALA A 100 13.25 3.64 3.62
C ALA A 100 12.07 3.86 4.58
N GLU A 101 12.19 4.85 5.46
CA GLU A 101 11.07 5.23 6.32
C GLU A 101 9.81 5.45 5.47
N PRO A 102 8.66 4.88 5.86
CA PRO A 102 7.45 5.01 5.08
C PRO A 102 7.04 6.49 4.99
N VAL A 103 6.91 6.99 3.77
CA VAL A 103 6.52 8.37 3.51
C VAL A 103 5.01 8.53 3.50
N LEU A 104 4.29 7.44 3.19
CA LEU A 104 2.84 7.33 3.10
C LEU A 104 2.34 6.28 4.09
N ASP A 105 1.26 6.60 4.78
CA ASP A 105 0.47 5.67 5.58
C ASP A 105 -1.00 5.78 5.16
N PHE A 106 -1.60 4.67 4.72
CA PHE A 106 -2.96 4.69 4.19
C PHE A 106 -4.01 5.04 5.23
N GLU A 107 -3.79 4.69 6.50
CA GLU A 107 -4.70 5.00 7.60
C GLU A 107 -4.57 6.47 8.01
N GLU A 108 -3.35 6.94 8.28
CA GLU A 108 -3.11 8.33 8.72
C GLU A 108 -3.35 9.35 7.60
N ASP A 109 -3.17 8.96 6.34
CA ASP A 109 -3.34 9.84 5.18
C ASP A 109 -4.70 9.64 4.47
N GLY A 110 -5.60 8.82 5.01
CA GLY A 110 -6.88 8.49 4.37
C GLY A 110 -7.68 9.70 3.92
N ASP A 111 -7.83 10.72 4.77
CA ASP A 111 -8.54 11.97 4.43
C ASP A 111 -7.85 12.74 3.30
N ARG A 112 -6.51 12.74 3.27
CA ARG A 112 -5.72 13.39 2.22
C ARG A 112 -5.83 12.66 0.90
N ILE A 113 -5.85 11.33 0.93
CA ILE A 113 -6.09 10.48 -0.25
C ILE A 113 -7.48 10.76 -0.80
N LEU A 114 -8.51 10.66 0.04
CA LEU A 114 -9.91 10.89 -0.33
C LEU A 114 -10.10 12.27 -0.98
N SER A 115 -9.62 13.33 -0.33
CA SER A 115 -9.75 14.70 -0.82
C SER A 115 -8.95 14.93 -2.12
N SER A 116 -7.78 14.31 -2.26
CA SER A 116 -6.95 14.42 -3.45
C SER A 116 -7.57 13.72 -4.66
N PHE A 117 -8.15 12.52 -4.48
CA PHE A 117 -8.89 11.82 -5.54
C PHE A 117 -10.12 12.61 -5.97
N GLN A 118 -10.87 13.16 -5.02
CA GLN A 118 -12.03 13.99 -5.34
C GLN A 118 -11.65 15.25 -6.10
N ALA A 119 -10.58 15.92 -5.70
CA ALA A 119 -10.12 17.15 -6.34
C ALA A 119 -9.50 16.93 -7.72
N ALA A 120 -8.67 15.87 -7.87
CA ALA A 120 -7.93 15.62 -9.10
C ALA A 120 -8.76 14.91 -10.17
N TYR A 121 -9.60 13.96 -9.76
CA TYR A 121 -10.30 13.04 -10.67
C TYR A 121 -11.82 13.10 -10.58
N GLY A 122 -12.38 13.84 -9.63
CA GLY A 122 -13.83 13.82 -9.35
C GLY A 122 -14.31 12.50 -8.74
N ILE A 123 -13.39 11.64 -8.28
CA ILE A 123 -13.71 10.31 -7.76
C ILE A 123 -13.98 10.38 -6.26
N ASN A 124 -15.19 10.02 -5.86
CA ASN A 124 -15.52 9.75 -4.46
C ASN A 124 -15.17 8.29 -4.12
N LEU A 125 -14.02 8.07 -3.50
CA LEU A 125 -13.56 6.73 -3.12
C LEU A 125 -14.54 5.98 -2.21
N LEU A 126 -15.35 6.68 -1.41
CA LEU A 126 -16.33 6.04 -0.53
C LEU A 126 -17.52 5.45 -1.31
N ALA A 127 -17.78 5.93 -2.53
CA ALA A 127 -18.94 5.55 -3.33
C ALA A 127 -18.61 4.60 -4.49
N VAL A 128 -17.34 4.44 -4.84
CA VAL A 128 -16.92 3.62 -5.99
C VAL A 128 -16.28 2.29 -5.56
N ARG A 129 -16.43 1.29 -6.44
CA ARG A 129 -15.56 0.11 -6.43
C ARG A 129 -14.45 0.34 -7.46
N MET A 130 -13.23 0.00 -7.09
CA MET A 130 -12.07 0.23 -7.94
C MET A 130 -11.07 -0.89 -7.73
N HIS A 131 -10.49 -1.38 -8.81
CA HIS A 131 -9.43 -2.37 -8.72
C HIS A 131 -8.18 -1.80 -8.03
N TRP A 132 -7.53 -2.59 -7.16
CA TRP A 132 -6.34 -2.18 -6.41
C TRP A 132 -5.23 -1.56 -7.28
N TRP A 133 -4.93 -2.20 -8.42
CA TRP A 133 -3.91 -1.68 -9.33
C TRP A 133 -4.30 -0.34 -9.95
N GLN A 134 -5.58 -0.16 -10.27
CA GLN A 134 -6.08 1.13 -10.76
C GLN A 134 -5.97 2.20 -9.68
N PHE A 135 -6.35 1.87 -8.44
CA PHE A 135 -6.21 2.78 -7.30
C PHE A 135 -4.76 3.22 -7.11
N LEU A 136 -3.80 2.27 -7.09
CA LEU A 136 -2.38 2.59 -6.95
C LEU A 136 -1.86 3.44 -8.12
N THR A 137 -2.28 3.13 -9.35
CA THR A 137 -1.91 3.91 -10.54
C THR A 137 -2.37 5.35 -10.40
N LEU A 138 -3.63 5.57 -10.04
CA LEU A 138 -4.16 6.92 -9.82
C LEU A 138 -3.49 7.63 -8.64
N LEU A 139 -3.18 6.90 -7.57
CA LEU A 139 -2.51 7.46 -6.39
C LEU A 139 -1.12 8.02 -6.73
N VAL A 140 -0.30 7.27 -7.48
CA VAL A 140 1.06 7.71 -7.83
C VAL A 140 1.09 8.77 -8.93
N THR A 141 0.00 8.92 -9.68
CA THR A 141 -0.15 9.94 -10.73
C THR A 141 -0.91 11.19 -10.28
N LEU A 142 -1.23 11.32 -9.00
CA LEU A 142 -1.87 12.52 -8.46
C LEU A 142 -1.11 13.80 -8.83
N PRO A 143 -1.81 14.88 -9.23
CA PRO A 143 -1.20 16.17 -9.48
C PRO A 143 -0.40 16.67 -8.28
N PRO A 144 0.72 17.34 -8.54
CA PRO A 144 1.67 17.75 -7.50
C PRO A 144 1.14 18.80 -6.51
N ASP A 145 0.06 19.47 -6.86
CA ASP A 145 -0.61 20.50 -6.04
C ASP A 145 -1.72 19.93 -5.15
N THR A 146 -2.00 18.63 -5.20
CA THR A 146 -2.94 17.97 -4.29
C THR A 146 -2.43 17.98 -2.84
N VAL A 147 -3.36 17.91 -1.89
CA VAL A 147 -3.03 17.92 -0.45
C VAL A 147 -2.10 16.76 -0.09
N LEU A 148 -2.36 15.56 -0.63
CA LEU A 148 -1.51 14.40 -0.39
C LEU A 148 -0.09 14.63 -0.92
N MET A 149 0.06 15.00 -2.20
CA MET A 149 1.39 15.16 -2.82
C MET A 149 2.21 16.28 -2.17
N ARG A 150 1.58 17.37 -1.74
CA ARG A 150 2.26 18.40 -0.94
C ARG A 150 2.73 17.88 0.40
N THR A 151 1.92 17.06 1.06
CA THR A 151 2.29 16.42 2.34
C THR A 151 3.48 15.47 2.17
N LEU A 152 3.45 14.60 1.15
CA LEU A 152 4.54 13.66 0.88
C LEU A 152 5.85 14.38 0.55
N ARG A 153 5.80 15.43 -0.29
CA ARG A 153 6.97 16.26 -0.57
C ARG A 153 7.56 16.89 0.68
N LEU A 154 6.71 17.38 1.57
CA LEU A 154 7.17 17.98 2.81
C LEU A 154 7.82 16.95 3.73
N ARG A 155 7.31 15.72 3.79
CA ARG A 155 7.93 14.61 4.53
C ARG A 155 9.28 14.21 3.95
N MET A 156 9.42 14.19 2.62
CA MET A 156 10.67 13.84 1.94
C MET A 156 11.70 14.97 1.92
N LEU A 157 11.31 16.20 2.19
CA LEU A 157 12.19 17.37 2.06
C LEU A 157 13.43 17.23 2.94
N ASP A 158 14.62 17.32 2.33
CA ASP A 158 15.88 17.45 3.04
C ASP A 158 16.09 18.91 3.44
N LEU A 159 16.17 19.16 4.73
CA LEU A 159 16.36 20.51 5.26
C LEU A 159 17.81 20.96 5.23
N ARG A 160 18.76 20.08 4.93
CA ARG A 160 20.20 20.42 4.84
C ARG A 160 20.50 21.32 3.64
N ASP A 161 19.70 21.15 2.57
CA ASP A 161 19.88 21.92 1.32
C ASP A 161 19.30 23.34 1.39
N ILE A 162 18.66 23.72 2.52
CA ILE A 162 18.04 25.03 2.70
C ILE A 162 19.06 25.96 3.36
N ALA A 163 19.56 26.94 2.59
CA ALA A 163 20.56 27.90 3.09
C ALA A 163 19.99 28.93 4.09
N ASP A 164 18.74 29.35 3.86
CA ASP A 164 18.06 30.34 4.71
C ASP A 164 17.60 29.73 6.03
N ASP A 165 18.10 30.22 7.16
CA ASP A 165 17.81 29.68 8.49
C ASP A 165 16.36 29.91 8.93
N ASP A 166 15.75 31.04 8.56
CA ASP A 166 14.36 31.33 8.90
C ASP A 166 13.41 30.42 8.09
N LEU A 167 13.68 30.26 6.80
CA LEU A 167 12.95 29.32 5.95
C LEU A 167 13.12 27.89 6.46
N ARG A 168 14.35 27.48 6.77
CA ARG A 168 14.64 26.14 7.33
C ARG A 168 13.86 25.88 8.62
N ARG A 169 13.76 26.88 9.50
CA ARG A 169 12.99 26.79 10.76
C ARG A 169 11.50 26.60 10.48
N LYS A 170 10.91 27.40 9.58
CA LYS A 170 9.50 27.28 9.18
C LYS A 170 9.20 25.90 8.55
N LEU A 171 10.05 25.43 7.63
CA LEU A 171 9.90 24.12 6.99
C LEU A 171 10.05 22.97 7.99
N ARG A 172 10.95 23.09 8.97
CA ARG A 172 11.08 22.08 10.05
C ARG A 172 9.81 21.99 10.88
N GLN A 173 9.19 23.11 11.21
CA GLN A 173 7.91 23.13 11.93
C GLN A 173 6.80 22.50 11.09
N ALA A 174 6.69 22.85 9.81
CA ALA A 174 5.72 22.28 8.89
C ALA A 174 5.92 20.76 8.71
N LYS A 175 7.17 20.31 8.53
CA LYS A 175 7.51 18.88 8.43
C LYS A 175 7.10 18.10 9.69
N ARG A 176 7.30 18.66 10.88
CA ARG A 176 6.86 18.06 12.14
C ARG A 176 5.34 17.92 12.24
N ALA A 177 4.59 18.89 11.69
CA ALA A 177 3.12 18.86 11.72
C ALA A 177 2.50 17.75 10.85
N VAL A 178 3.22 17.30 9.82
CA VAL A 178 2.75 16.24 8.89
C VAL A 178 3.45 14.89 9.10
N ARG A 179 4.27 14.77 10.14
CA ARG A 179 5.01 13.55 10.45
C ARG A 179 4.06 12.40 10.82
N LEU A 180 4.35 11.20 10.35
CA LEU A 180 3.60 10.00 10.73
C LEU A 180 3.81 9.67 12.22
N LYS A 181 2.78 9.10 12.86
CA LYS A 181 2.84 8.80 14.30
C LYS A 181 3.88 7.74 14.64
N GLY A 182 4.06 6.76 13.75
CA GLY A 182 5.10 5.72 13.88
C GLY A 182 6.53 6.26 13.92
N ASP A 183 6.77 7.44 13.36
CA ASP A 183 8.06 8.13 13.34
C ASP A 183 8.36 8.92 14.63
N ARG A 184 7.45 8.97 15.58
CA ARG A 184 7.71 9.68 16.84
C ARG A 184 8.69 8.86 17.66
N PRO A 185 9.86 9.44 18.09
CA PRO A 185 10.69 8.78 19.07
C PRO A 185 9.82 8.48 20.29
N GLN A 186 9.76 7.22 20.68
CA GLN A 186 9.08 6.84 21.92
C GLN A 186 9.70 7.68 23.03
N LYS A 187 8.90 8.54 23.62
CA LYS A 187 9.27 9.23 24.85
C LYS A 187 9.40 8.13 25.89
N GLY A 188 10.64 7.79 26.25
CA GLY A 188 10.89 6.80 27.28
C GLY A 188 10.02 7.17 28.50
N GLU A 189 9.11 6.29 28.85
CA GLU A 189 8.47 6.30 30.17
C GLU A 189 9.60 6.09 31.18
N GLY A 190 10.11 7.22 31.68
CA GLY A 190 11.01 7.20 32.82
C GLY A 190 10.27 6.63 34.01
N THR A 191 10.48 5.35 34.27
CA THR A 191 10.18 4.71 35.54
C THR A 191 10.97 5.44 36.64
N HIS A 192 10.32 6.40 37.26
CA HIS A 192 10.77 6.95 38.53
C HIS A 192 10.43 5.90 39.59
N VAL A 193 11.33 4.95 39.81
CA VAL A 193 11.34 4.17 41.02
C VAL A 193 11.95 5.09 42.08
N GLY A 194 11.09 5.70 42.88
CA GLY A 194 11.48 6.36 44.12
C GLY A 194 11.74 5.30 45.17
N GLU A 195 12.99 5.12 45.54
CA GLU A 195 13.38 4.54 46.82
C GLU A 195 13.10 5.57 47.91
N GLY A 196 12.34 5.15 48.92
CA GLY A 196 12.12 5.78 50.19
C GLY A 196 11.89 4.72 51.24
#